data_ca71f344d02a72257a2905cd02a39da9
#
_entry.id   ca71f344d02a72257a2905cd02a39da9
#
_cell.length_a   1.000
_cell.length_b   1.000
_cell.length_c   1.000
_cell.angle_alpha   90.00
_cell.angle_beta   90.00
_cell.angle_gamma   90.00
#
_symmetry.space_group_name_H-M   'P 1'
#
loop_
_entity.id
_entity.type
_entity.pdbx_description
1 polymer ?
#
loop_
_entity_poly.entity_id
_entity_poly.type
_entity_poly.pdbx_seq_one_letter_code
_entity_poly.pdbx_strand_id
1 'polypeptide(L)'
;MKRIIGLLFIALSLSCCSKSETDKEGGGNYVLSITPQNLKFPANGDSQNVIVASNGQWSLSGGDSWCTPTITSGGNGANVTFSVQKNIELQPRNTSFTFTLGDEKEILYVTQEAASNSNISLNPKSATVSSNSNTQSVIVTCNGTWALSGETVSWCRPSKTSGKNNDVVTFNIDANNLPDDRNATYTFTCATESAKFVLTQKGKDALTVTKSKFEVSAQGEQIAVEVNANISFEYEIAQADKSWVSYVGTRAMTTSRLLFSISPNEET
;
A
#
# COMPACT_ATOMS: atom_id res chain seq x y z
N MET A 1 -11.67 39.97 -46.11
CA MET A 1 -11.36 40.84 -47.31
C MET A 1 -9.88 41.08 -47.39
N LYS A 2 -9.39 40.97 -48.57
CA LYS A 2 -8.10 41.26 -49.23
C LYS A 2 -7.07 40.12 -49.26
N ARG A 3 -7.15 39.47 -50.42
CA ARG A 3 -6.10 38.70 -51.08
C ARG A 3 -5.02 39.70 -51.57
N ILE A 4 -3.73 39.27 -51.50
CA ILE A 4 -2.70 39.81 -52.40
C ILE A 4 -1.92 38.62 -52.93
N ILE A 5 -1.99 38.51 -54.29
CA ILE A 5 -1.24 37.65 -55.18
C ILE A 5 -0.01 38.48 -55.64
N GLY A 6 1.14 37.87 -55.74
CA GLY A 6 2.34 38.46 -56.37
C GLY A 6 3.36 37.37 -56.61
N LEU A 7 3.38 36.92 -57.68
CA LEU A 7 4.03 36.98 -58.98
C LEU A 7 5.45 36.42 -58.94
N LEU A 8 5.57 35.39 -59.73
CA LEU A 8 6.66 34.63 -60.31
C LEU A 8 7.76 35.48 -60.93
N PHE A 9 9.03 35.18 -60.60
CA PHE A 9 10.16 35.53 -61.49
C PHE A 9 11.01 34.27 -61.69
N ILE A 10 10.99 33.81 -62.97
CA ILE A 10 11.88 32.78 -63.50
C ILE A 10 13.14 33.53 -63.99
N ALA A 11 14.29 33.18 -63.44
CA ALA A 11 15.58 33.50 -64.02
C ALA A 11 16.30 32.19 -64.35
N LEU A 12 16.36 31.90 -65.61
CA LEU A 12 17.13 30.82 -66.24
C LEU A 12 18.59 31.30 -66.39
N SER A 13 19.50 30.70 -65.57
CA SER A 13 20.93 30.80 -65.89
C SER A 13 21.50 29.39 -66.07
N LEU A 14 21.76 29.00 -67.26
CA LEU A 14 22.61 27.87 -67.64
C LEU A 14 24.03 28.16 -67.18
N SER A 15 24.53 27.46 -66.21
CA SER A 15 25.94 27.30 -65.94
C SER A 15 26.28 25.82 -65.99
N CYS A 16 26.94 25.43 -67.05
CA CYS A 16 27.58 24.14 -67.24
C CYS A 16 28.75 24.05 -66.24
N CYS A 17 28.65 23.24 -65.22
CA CYS A 17 29.82 22.86 -64.47
C CYS A 17 29.73 21.37 -64.20
N SER A 18 30.76 20.66 -64.56
CA SER A 18 30.99 19.22 -64.41
C SER A 18 30.56 18.66 -63.08
N LYS A 19 29.67 17.69 -63.15
CA LYS A 19 29.41 16.79 -61.99
C LYS A 19 30.67 16.02 -61.72
N SER A 20 31.33 16.31 -60.60
CA SER A 20 32.06 15.29 -59.90
C SER A 20 31.01 14.40 -59.30
N GLU A 21 30.85 13.19 -59.75
CA GLU A 21 30.20 12.11 -59.08
C GLU A 21 30.99 11.88 -57.79
N THR A 22 30.53 12.46 -56.69
CA THR A 22 30.88 11.91 -55.37
C THR A 22 30.16 10.58 -55.28
N ASP A 23 30.90 9.52 -55.50
CA ASP A 23 30.53 8.18 -55.16
C ASP A 23 29.83 8.20 -53.80
N LYS A 24 28.51 7.92 -53.79
CA LYS A 24 27.84 7.44 -52.60
C LYS A 24 28.45 6.07 -52.39
N GLU A 25 29.53 6.01 -51.60
CA GLU A 25 30.04 4.77 -51.12
C GLU A 25 28.91 3.95 -50.45
N GLY A 26 28.62 2.82 -51.07
CA GLY A 26 28.21 1.60 -50.43
C GLY A 26 26.91 1.63 -49.63
N GLY A 27 25.79 1.78 -50.33
CA GLY A 27 24.58 1.15 -49.86
C GLY A 27 24.73 -0.36 -49.98
N GLY A 28 25.50 -0.98 -49.11
CA GLY A 28 25.55 -2.45 -49.00
C GLY A 28 24.12 -2.93 -48.74
N ASN A 29 23.69 -3.93 -49.53
CA ASN A 29 22.40 -4.57 -49.27
C ASN A 29 22.49 -5.26 -47.93
N TYR A 30 22.12 -4.55 -46.86
CA TYR A 30 22.09 -5.11 -45.48
C TYR A 30 21.02 -6.19 -45.42
N VAL A 31 21.33 -7.29 -44.79
CA VAL A 31 20.41 -8.39 -44.52
C VAL A 31 20.43 -8.65 -43.01
N LEU A 32 19.26 -8.50 -42.42
CA LEU A 32 19.05 -8.75 -40.98
C LEU A 32 17.75 -9.52 -40.81
N SER A 33 17.77 -10.58 -40.04
CA SER A 33 16.57 -11.30 -39.60
C SER A 33 16.81 -11.95 -38.24
N ILE A 34 15.74 -12.12 -37.48
CA ILE A 34 15.75 -12.74 -36.15
C ILE A 34 14.74 -13.87 -36.08
N THR A 35 15.08 -14.93 -35.38
CA THR A 35 14.19 -16.09 -35.20
C THR A 35 14.31 -16.63 -33.78
N PRO A 36 13.19 -16.69 -33.04
CA PRO A 36 11.86 -16.17 -33.35
C PRO A 36 11.77 -14.64 -33.21
N GLN A 37 10.72 -14.02 -33.76
CA GLN A 37 10.41 -12.59 -33.59
C GLN A 37 9.53 -12.32 -32.36
N ASN A 38 8.99 -13.35 -31.75
CA ASN A 38 8.12 -13.24 -30.57
C ASN A 38 8.56 -14.25 -29.53
N LEU A 39 8.78 -13.77 -28.30
CA LEU A 39 9.05 -14.60 -27.14
C LEU A 39 7.87 -14.50 -26.17
N LYS A 40 7.42 -15.66 -25.63
CA LYS A 40 6.41 -15.75 -24.61
C LYS A 40 6.96 -16.46 -23.40
N PHE A 41 6.90 -15.84 -22.24
CA PHE A 41 7.42 -16.34 -20.99
C PHE A 41 6.32 -16.59 -19.96
N PRO A 42 6.44 -17.65 -19.15
CA PRO A 42 5.58 -17.84 -17.99
C PRO A 42 5.85 -16.77 -16.92
N ALA A 43 4.90 -16.59 -16.02
CA ALA A 43 5.02 -15.63 -14.91
C ALA A 43 6.26 -15.86 -14.02
N ASN A 44 6.65 -17.12 -13.81
CA ASN A 44 7.79 -17.47 -12.94
C ASN A 44 9.16 -17.05 -13.49
N GLY A 45 9.19 -16.56 -14.73
CA GLY A 45 10.45 -16.27 -15.42
C GLY A 45 11.01 -17.50 -16.14
N ASP A 46 11.86 -17.25 -17.11
CA ASP A 46 12.55 -18.28 -17.89
C ASP A 46 13.60 -17.60 -18.78
N SER A 47 14.31 -18.41 -19.61
CA SER A 47 15.24 -17.91 -20.63
C SER A 47 14.95 -18.56 -21.96
N GLN A 48 14.94 -17.76 -23.03
CA GLN A 48 14.73 -18.20 -24.41
C GLN A 48 15.75 -17.56 -25.35
N ASN A 49 16.01 -18.23 -26.45
CA ASN A 49 17.04 -17.85 -27.41
C ASN A 49 16.44 -17.23 -28.68
N VAL A 50 17.14 -16.27 -29.23
CA VAL A 50 16.91 -15.67 -30.55
C VAL A 50 18.18 -15.82 -31.37
N ILE A 51 18.07 -16.40 -32.56
CA ILE A 51 19.17 -16.50 -33.52
C ILE A 51 19.09 -15.32 -34.49
N VAL A 52 20.21 -14.66 -34.69
CA VAL A 52 20.33 -13.51 -35.61
C VAL A 52 21.09 -13.95 -36.88
N ALA A 53 20.44 -13.83 -38.01
CA ALA A 53 21.09 -13.96 -39.31
C ALA A 53 21.34 -12.57 -39.87
N SER A 54 22.61 -12.28 -40.23
CA SER A 54 23.00 -10.95 -40.72
C SER A 54 24.21 -11.07 -41.63
N ASN A 55 24.38 -10.11 -42.54
CA ASN A 55 25.60 -10.00 -43.33
C ASN A 55 26.59 -8.93 -42.83
N GLY A 56 26.42 -8.50 -41.56
CA GLY A 56 27.30 -7.54 -40.90
C GLY A 56 27.11 -7.52 -39.40
N GLN A 57 27.77 -6.59 -38.73
CA GLN A 57 27.67 -6.40 -37.27
C GLN A 57 26.38 -5.64 -36.93
N TRP A 58 25.55 -6.23 -36.14
CA TRP A 58 24.29 -5.65 -35.66
C TRP A 58 24.42 -5.15 -34.20
N SER A 59 23.54 -4.24 -33.83
CA SER A 59 23.36 -3.76 -32.44
C SER A 59 21.94 -3.98 -31.97
N LEU A 60 21.77 -4.12 -30.64
CA LEU A 60 20.50 -4.32 -29.95
C LEU A 60 20.21 -3.14 -29.01
N SER A 61 18.99 -2.63 -29.06
CA SER A 61 18.52 -1.56 -28.18
C SER A 61 17.09 -1.80 -27.71
N GLY A 62 16.64 -1.05 -26.69
CA GLY A 62 15.31 -1.19 -26.11
C GLY A 62 15.27 -2.18 -24.96
N GLY A 63 14.07 -2.62 -24.63
CA GLY A 63 13.80 -3.54 -23.53
C GLY A 63 13.65 -2.87 -22.17
N ASP A 64 12.90 -3.51 -21.29
CA ASP A 64 12.71 -3.12 -19.89
C ASP A 64 13.63 -3.93 -18.98
N SER A 65 13.91 -3.43 -17.79
CA SER A 65 14.84 -4.01 -16.82
C SER A 65 14.51 -5.44 -16.36
N TRP A 66 13.27 -5.89 -16.55
CA TRP A 66 12.83 -7.25 -16.22
C TRP A 66 13.17 -8.30 -17.28
N CYS A 67 13.62 -7.87 -18.47
CA CYS A 67 14.03 -8.75 -19.59
C CYS A 67 15.45 -8.35 -20.04
N THR A 68 16.43 -9.21 -19.84
CA THR A 68 17.84 -8.91 -20.10
C THR A 68 18.43 -9.83 -21.17
N PRO A 69 19.02 -9.28 -22.25
CA PRO A 69 19.77 -10.05 -23.23
C PRO A 69 21.19 -10.36 -22.73
N THR A 70 21.75 -11.48 -23.17
CA THR A 70 23.14 -11.84 -22.87
C THR A 70 24.18 -10.96 -23.59
N ILE A 71 23.83 -10.47 -24.77
CA ILE A 71 24.69 -9.59 -25.59
C ILE A 71 23.81 -8.53 -26.27
N THR A 72 24.38 -7.38 -26.54
CA THR A 72 23.73 -6.25 -27.20
C THR A 72 24.31 -5.92 -28.59
N SER A 73 25.21 -6.74 -29.09
CA SER A 73 25.76 -6.66 -30.44
C SER A 73 26.37 -8.00 -30.86
N GLY A 74 26.50 -8.21 -32.17
CA GLY A 74 27.09 -9.45 -32.69
C GLY A 74 27.07 -9.50 -34.22
N GLY A 75 27.48 -10.64 -34.76
CA GLY A 75 27.47 -10.92 -36.21
C GLY A 75 26.50 -12.04 -36.57
N ASN A 76 26.68 -12.58 -37.78
CA ASN A 76 25.85 -13.65 -38.30
C ASN A 76 25.90 -14.90 -37.42
N GLY A 77 24.75 -15.53 -37.20
CA GLY A 77 24.60 -16.76 -36.39
C GLY A 77 24.69 -16.55 -34.89
N ALA A 78 24.78 -15.30 -34.42
CA ALA A 78 24.78 -15.02 -32.98
C ALA A 78 23.49 -15.52 -32.30
N ASN A 79 23.67 -16.17 -31.15
CA ASN A 79 22.57 -16.64 -30.31
C ASN A 79 22.45 -15.70 -29.10
N VAL A 80 21.35 -14.95 -29.04
CA VAL A 80 21.04 -14.02 -27.96
C VAL A 80 20.05 -14.68 -27.01
N THR A 81 20.48 -14.93 -25.78
CA THR A 81 19.59 -15.45 -24.74
C THR A 81 18.91 -14.29 -24.03
N PHE A 82 17.60 -14.27 -23.99
CA PHE A 82 16.79 -13.34 -23.22
C PHE A 82 16.31 -14.03 -21.95
N SER A 83 16.66 -13.46 -20.80
CA SER A 83 16.25 -13.95 -19.48
C SER A 83 15.26 -12.97 -18.84
N VAL A 84 14.15 -13.48 -18.36
CA VAL A 84 13.11 -12.66 -17.71
C VAL A 84 12.98 -12.97 -16.22
N GLN A 85 12.85 -11.92 -15.43
CA GLN A 85 12.58 -12.02 -14.00
C GLN A 85 11.11 -12.41 -13.77
N LYS A 86 10.83 -13.00 -12.61
CA LYS A 86 9.46 -13.36 -12.20
C LYS A 86 8.54 -12.14 -12.29
N ASN A 87 7.38 -12.31 -12.94
CA ASN A 87 6.28 -11.36 -12.90
C ASN A 87 5.38 -11.70 -11.69
N ILE A 88 5.37 -10.82 -10.70
CA ILE A 88 4.55 -10.98 -9.50
C ILE A 88 3.19 -10.28 -9.62
N GLU A 89 3.00 -9.45 -10.67
CA GLU A 89 1.78 -8.68 -10.88
C GLU A 89 0.67 -9.55 -11.51
N LEU A 90 -0.58 -9.20 -11.22
CA LEU A 90 -1.76 -9.86 -11.80
C LEU A 90 -2.07 -9.41 -13.23
N GLN A 91 -1.16 -8.67 -13.85
CA GLN A 91 -1.25 -8.23 -15.26
C GLN A 91 -0.06 -8.79 -16.04
N PRO A 92 -0.28 -9.23 -17.28
CA PRO A 92 0.82 -9.57 -18.18
C PRO A 92 1.62 -8.30 -18.49
N ARG A 93 2.89 -8.48 -18.80
CA ARG A 93 3.77 -7.38 -19.23
C ARG A 93 4.44 -7.71 -20.54
N ASN A 94 4.77 -6.67 -21.28
CA ASN A 94 5.43 -6.79 -22.57
C ASN A 94 6.52 -5.73 -22.72
N THR A 95 7.48 -6.03 -23.57
CA THR A 95 8.55 -5.11 -23.99
C THR A 95 8.99 -5.47 -25.40
N SER A 96 9.81 -4.64 -26.01
CA SER A 96 10.38 -4.90 -27.32
C SER A 96 11.84 -4.49 -27.40
N PHE A 97 12.59 -5.22 -28.23
CA PHE A 97 13.95 -4.92 -28.55
C PHE A 97 14.08 -4.69 -30.07
N THR A 98 14.94 -3.77 -30.46
CA THR A 98 15.24 -3.48 -31.86
C THR A 98 16.67 -3.90 -32.17
N PHE A 99 16.82 -4.84 -33.10
CA PHE A 99 18.08 -5.17 -33.75
C PHE A 99 18.28 -4.24 -34.94
N THR A 100 19.48 -3.69 -35.08
CA THR A 100 19.80 -2.70 -36.16
C THR A 100 21.09 -3.08 -36.86
N LEU A 101 21.08 -3.10 -38.16
CA LEU A 101 22.25 -3.27 -39.04
C LEU A 101 22.16 -2.28 -40.20
N GLY A 102 22.97 -1.21 -40.17
CA GLY A 102 22.80 -0.10 -41.12
C GLY A 102 21.40 0.49 -41.04
N ASP A 103 20.66 0.48 -42.14
CA ASP A 103 19.29 0.99 -42.23
C ASP A 103 18.24 -0.10 -41.91
N GLU A 104 18.65 -1.39 -41.86
CA GLU A 104 17.74 -2.51 -41.56
C GLU A 104 17.46 -2.61 -40.08
N LYS A 105 16.19 -2.91 -39.75
CA LYS A 105 15.71 -3.07 -38.37
C LYS A 105 14.76 -4.26 -38.24
N GLU A 106 14.99 -5.05 -37.21
CA GLU A 106 14.11 -6.14 -36.82
C GLU A 106 13.66 -5.95 -35.36
N ILE A 107 12.38 -6.18 -35.11
CA ILE A 107 11.80 -5.99 -33.78
C ILE A 107 11.47 -7.34 -33.17
N LEU A 108 12.02 -7.59 -31.99
CA LEU A 108 11.64 -8.71 -31.13
C LEU A 108 10.58 -8.24 -30.12
N TYR A 109 9.45 -8.92 -30.11
CA TYR A 109 8.41 -8.70 -29.10
C TYR A 109 8.52 -9.74 -28.00
N VAL A 110 8.50 -9.28 -26.76
CA VAL A 110 8.56 -10.12 -25.57
C VAL A 110 7.32 -9.91 -24.74
N THR A 111 6.62 -11.00 -24.43
CA THR A 111 5.45 -11.00 -23.56
C THR A 111 5.68 -11.95 -22.40
N GLN A 112 5.33 -11.54 -21.18
CA GLN A 112 5.34 -12.40 -20.00
C GLN A 112 3.97 -12.46 -19.38
N GLU A 113 3.52 -13.66 -19.03
CA GLU A 113 2.26 -13.92 -18.38
C GLU A 113 2.17 -13.25 -17.00
N ALA A 114 0.94 -12.97 -16.57
CA ALA A 114 0.62 -12.48 -15.23
C ALA A 114 0.82 -13.59 -14.18
N ALA A 115 1.06 -13.21 -12.93
CA ALA A 115 0.98 -14.13 -11.80
C ALA A 115 -0.42 -14.76 -11.73
N SER A 116 -0.49 -16.06 -11.47
CA SER A 116 -1.76 -16.80 -11.40
C SER A 116 -2.49 -16.61 -10.06
N ASN A 117 -1.75 -16.26 -8.99
CA ASN A 117 -2.29 -16.13 -7.65
C ASN A 117 -2.25 -14.69 -7.17
N SER A 118 -3.38 -14.18 -6.68
CA SER A 118 -3.42 -12.93 -5.93
C SER A 118 -2.81 -13.09 -4.54
N ASN A 119 -2.29 -12.01 -3.99
CA ASN A 119 -1.91 -11.92 -2.59
C ASN A 119 -2.20 -10.53 -2.06
N ILE A 120 -2.45 -10.46 -0.75
CA ILE A 120 -2.58 -9.20 -0.03
C ILE A 120 -2.14 -9.36 1.42
N SER A 121 -1.42 -8.38 1.93
CA SER A 121 -1.03 -8.31 3.33
C SER A 121 -1.06 -6.87 3.82
N LEU A 122 -1.25 -6.71 5.13
CA LEU A 122 -1.35 -5.42 5.80
C LEU A 122 -0.28 -5.31 6.88
N ASN A 123 0.28 -4.12 7.02
CA ASN A 123 1.19 -3.81 8.11
C ASN A 123 0.89 -2.42 8.69
N PRO A 124 0.44 -2.34 9.97
CA PRO A 124 0.04 -3.44 10.85
C PRO A 124 -1.30 -4.08 10.45
N LYS A 125 -1.60 -5.28 10.94
CA LYS A 125 -2.90 -5.96 10.80
C LYS A 125 -3.93 -5.51 11.83
N SER A 126 -3.47 -4.92 12.93
CA SER A 126 -4.31 -4.33 13.96
C SER A 126 -3.57 -3.20 14.67
N ALA A 127 -4.34 -2.29 15.26
CA ALA A 127 -3.80 -1.22 16.08
C ALA A 127 -4.75 -0.92 17.25
N THR A 128 -4.16 -0.51 18.38
CA THR A 128 -4.90 0.05 19.51
C THR A 128 -4.42 1.48 19.73
N VAL A 129 -5.34 2.43 19.75
CA VAL A 129 -5.06 3.85 19.96
C VAL A 129 -5.77 4.37 21.20
N SER A 130 -5.27 5.48 21.75
CA SER A 130 -5.89 6.14 22.91
C SER A 130 -7.28 6.72 22.57
N SER A 131 -8.00 7.18 23.59
CA SER A 131 -9.30 7.83 23.45
C SER A 131 -9.26 9.18 22.71
N ASN A 132 -8.09 9.84 22.64
CA ASN A 132 -7.93 11.10 21.92
C ASN A 132 -8.08 10.90 20.40
N SER A 133 -8.31 11.99 19.67
CA SER A 133 -8.19 11.99 18.22
C SER A 133 -6.80 11.57 17.78
N ASN A 134 -6.72 10.78 16.72
CA ASN A 134 -5.46 10.15 16.29
C ASN A 134 -5.46 9.90 14.77
N THR A 135 -4.31 9.45 14.27
CA THR A 135 -4.18 8.89 12.94
C THR A 135 -3.45 7.55 13.01
N GLN A 136 -3.90 6.59 12.22
CA GLN A 136 -3.25 5.28 12.10
C GLN A 136 -2.99 4.98 10.63
N SER A 137 -1.74 4.67 10.29
CA SER A 137 -1.37 4.28 8.93
C SER A 137 -1.24 2.78 8.79
N VAL A 138 -1.66 2.26 7.64
CA VAL A 138 -1.57 0.84 7.26
C VAL A 138 -0.95 0.78 5.87
N ILE A 139 0.13 0.01 5.73
CA ILE A 139 0.75 -0.29 4.44
C ILE A 139 0.04 -1.50 3.85
N VAL A 140 -0.40 -1.37 2.60
CA VAL A 140 -1.05 -2.45 1.85
C VAL A 140 -0.06 -2.99 0.83
N THR A 141 0.38 -4.24 1.02
CA THR A 141 1.23 -4.95 0.05
C THR A 141 0.36 -5.94 -0.71
N CYS A 142 0.31 -5.82 -2.03
CA CYS A 142 -0.45 -6.73 -2.89
C CYS A 142 0.23 -6.82 -4.28
N ASN A 143 -0.16 -7.79 -5.07
CA ASN A 143 0.35 -7.96 -6.44
C ASN A 143 -0.63 -7.53 -7.52
N GLY A 144 -1.58 -6.68 -7.17
CA GLY A 144 -2.57 -6.10 -8.07
C GLY A 144 -3.14 -4.80 -7.52
N THR A 145 -4.34 -4.45 -7.90
CA THR A 145 -5.11 -3.36 -7.29
C THR A 145 -5.94 -3.89 -6.12
N TRP A 146 -6.06 -3.11 -5.07
CA TRP A 146 -6.88 -3.43 -3.92
C TRP A 146 -8.05 -2.47 -3.78
N ALA A 147 -9.12 -2.97 -3.17
CA ALA A 147 -10.29 -2.20 -2.75
C ALA A 147 -10.54 -2.40 -1.26
N LEU A 148 -11.02 -1.34 -0.59
CA LEU A 148 -11.39 -1.34 0.81
C LEU A 148 -12.90 -1.46 0.94
N SER A 149 -13.34 -2.36 1.81
CA SER A 149 -14.72 -2.52 2.26
C SER A 149 -14.75 -2.70 3.78
N GLY A 150 -15.92 -2.65 4.39
CA GLY A 150 -16.11 -2.86 5.82
C GLY A 150 -17.09 -1.88 6.43
N GLU A 151 -17.05 -1.77 7.74
CA GLU A 151 -17.95 -0.90 8.48
C GLU A 151 -17.70 0.57 8.15
N THR A 152 -18.76 1.29 7.77
CA THR A 152 -18.74 2.74 7.65
C THR A 152 -19.04 3.35 9.01
N VAL A 153 -18.02 3.48 9.85
CA VAL A 153 -18.14 4.19 11.12
C VAL A 153 -17.75 5.66 10.94
N SER A 154 -18.55 6.55 11.46
CA SER A 154 -18.33 8.01 11.29
C SER A 154 -17.05 8.51 11.96
N TRP A 155 -16.62 7.84 13.03
CA TRP A 155 -15.49 8.25 13.85
C TRP A 155 -14.11 7.78 13.32
N CYS A 156 -14.06 6.92 12.29
CA CYS A 156 -12.81 6.42 11.73
C CYS A 156 -12.91 6.40 10.20
N ARG A 157 -12.16 7.27 9.54
CA ARG A 157 -12.28 7.52 8.10
C ARG A 157 -10.94 7.23 7.39
N PRO A 158 -10.93 6.28 6.43
CA PRO A 158 -9.74 6.02 5.62
C PRO A 158 -9.47 7.16 4.63
N SER A 159 -8.21 7.44 4.35
CA SER A 159 -7.78 8.47 3.38
C SER A 159 -8.07 8.08 1.92
N LYS A 160 -8.20 6.79 1.64
CA LYS A 160 -8.54 6.22 0.33
C LYS A 160 -9.19 4.85 0.49
N THR A 161 -10.00 4.46 -0.50
CA THR A 161 -10.75 3.19 -0.50
C THR A 161 -10.27 2.20 -1.57
N SER A 162 -9.25 2.56 -2.34
CA SER A 162 -8.62 1.69 -3.34
C SER A 162 -7.19 2.15 -3.61
N GLY A 163 -6.41 1.28 -4.23
CA GLY A 163 -5.03 1.58 -4.58
C GLY A 163 -4.28 0.39 -5.16
N LYS A 164 -2.96 0.45 -5.07
CA LYS A 164 -2.04 -0.55 -5.60
C LYS A 164 -0.96 -0.93 -4.58
N ASN A 165 -0.04 -1.78 -5.00
CA ASN A 165 1.05 -2.28 -4.16
C ASN A 165 1.81 -1.17 -3.43
N ASN A 166 2.12 -1.41 -2.15
CA ASN A 166 2.85 -0.52 -1.24
C ASN A 166 2.15 0.83 -0.94
N ASP A 167 0.86 0.93 -1.24
CA ASP A 167 0.08 2.10 -0.83
C ASP A 167 -0.06 2.19 0.69
N VAL A 168 -0.04 3.42 1.18
CA VAL A 168 -0.33 3.73 2.58
C VAL A 168 -1.75 4.26 2.68
N VAL A 169 -2.56 3.65 3.54
CA VAL A 169 -3.89 4.14 3.93
C VAL A 169 -3.80 4.71 5.33
N THR A 170 -4.12 5.99 5.48
CA THR A 170 -4.18 6.65 6.78
C THR A 170 -5.63 6.75 7.23
N PHE A 171 -5.93 6.24 8.41
CA PHE A 171 -7.22 6.34 9.07
C PHE A 171 -7.20 7.56 9.99
N ASN A 172 -8.12 8.50 9.77
CA ASN A 172 -8.36 9.64 10.65
C ASN A 172 -9.39 9.24 11.70
N ILE A 173 -9.03 9.33 12.98
CA ILE A 173 -9.78 8.78 14.11
C ILE A 173 -10.21 9.93 15.01
N ASP A 174 -11.51 10.10 15.19
CA ASP A 174 -12.08 11.12 16.09
C ASP A 174 -11.96 10.67 17.56
N ALA A 175 -11.95 11.62 18.51
CA ALA A 175 -11.87 11.30 19.92
C ALA A 175 -13.05 10.42 20.37
N ASN A 176 -12.78 9.44 21.23
CA ASN A 176 -13.77 8.65 21.93
C ASN A 176 -14.02 9.29 23.31
N ASN A 177 -15.14 9.97 23.45
CA ASN A 177 -15.51 10.65 24.70
C ASN A 177 -16.31 9.75 25.66
N LEU A 178 -16.56 8.48 25.26
CA LEU A 178 -17.25 7.49 26.06
C LEU A 178 -16.26 6.63 26.84
N PRO A 179 -16.65 6.04 27.97
CA PRO A 179 -15.77 5.20 28.77
C PRO A 179 -15.47 3.84 28.15
N ASP A 180 -16.27 3.41 27.17
CA ASP A 180 -16.12 2.10 26.54
C ASP A 180 -15.19 2.16 25.34
N ASP A 181 -14.40 1.10 25.16
CA ASP A 181 -13.60 0.87 23.96
C ASP A 181 -14.54 0.70 22.75
N ARG A 182 -14.08 1.17 21.58
CA ARG A 182 -14.80 0.96 20.32
C ARG A 182 -13.87 0.38 19.25
N ASN A 183 -14.45 -0.41 18.35
CA ASN A 183 -13.72 -1.12 17.32
C ASN A 183 -14.25 -0.78 15.94
N ALA A 184 -13.36 -0.87 14.95
CA ALA A 184 -13.73 -0.84 13.54
C ALA A 184 -12.91 -1.90 12.79
N THR A 185 -13.55 -2.59 11.85
CA THR A 185 -12.91 -3.61 11.02
C THR A 185 -13.02 -3.24 9.56
N TYR A 186 -11.89 -3.21 8.88
CA TYR A 186 -11.77 -2.89 7.47
C TYR A 186 -11.20 -4.10 6.72
N THR A 187 -11.81 -4.43 5.60
CA THR A 187 -11.39 -5.54 4.74
C THR A 187 -10.79 -4.98 3.45
N PHE A 188 -9.55 -5.32 3.19
CA PHE A 188 -8.84 -5.01 1.95
C PHE A 188 -8.89 -6.25 1.06
N THR A 189 -9.31 -6.09 -0.19
CA THR A 189 -9.45 -7.18 -1.16
C THR A 189 -8.60 -6.91 -2.39
N CYS A 190 -7.80 -7.89 -2.80
CA CYS A 190 -7.04 -7.89 -4.05
C CYS A 190 -7.45 -9.14 -4.86
N ALA A 191 -8.20 -8.94 -5.92
CA ALA A 191 -8.81 -10.01 -6.71
C ALA A 191 -9.59 -10.99 -5.79
N THR A 192 -9.08 -12.22 -5.58
CA THR A 192 -9.74 -13.26 -4.77
C THR A 192 -9.29 -13.28 -3.31
N GLU A 193 -8.18 -12.59 -2.98
CA GLU A 193 -7.60 -12.61 -1.64
C GLU A 193 -8.03 -11.40 -0.83
N SER A 194 -8.15 -11.57 0.49
CA SER A 194 -8.50 -10.49 1.40
C SER A 194 -7.67 -10.52 2.68
N ALA A 195 -7.48 -9.33 3.26
CA ALA A 195 -6.85 -9.13 4.56
C ALA A 195 -7.65 -8.13 5.38
N LYS A 196 -7.71 -8.35 6.71
CA LYS A 196 -8.45 -7.48 7.62
C LYS A 196 -7.51 -6.62 8.45
N PHE A 197 -7.88 -5.37 8.63
CA PHE A 197 -7.32 -4.45 9.61
C PHE A 197 -8.34 -4.20 10.70
N VAL A 198 -7.94 -4.42 11.96
CA VAL A 198 -8.79 -4.19 13.14
C VAL A 198 -8.22 -3.03 13.94
N LEU A 199 -9.02 -1.99 14.10
CA LEU A 199 -8.70 -0.84 14.94
C LEU A 199 -9.50 -0.88 16.22
N THR A 200 -8.82 -0.81 17.36
CA THR A 200 -9.44 -0.60 18.68
C THR A 200 -9.08 0.80 19.17
N GLN A 201 -10.08 1.58 19.54
CA GLN A 201 -9.86 2.84 20.23
C GLN A 201 -10.33 2.72 21.67
N LYS A 202 -9.44 3.05 22.60
CA LYS A 202 -9.74 3.03 24.03
C LYS A 202 -10.84 4.03 24.37
N GLY A 203 -11.61 3.70 25.41
CA GLY A 203 -12.53 4.62 26.03
C GLY A 203 -11.80 5.74 26.77
N LYS A 204 -12.49 6.84 27.00
CA LYS A 204 -11.99 7.92 27.85
C LYS A 204 -11.96 7.45 29.31
N ASP A 205 -10.86 7.75 29.99
CA ASP A 205 -10.72 7.45 31.40
C ASP A 205 -11.91 8.03 32.19
N ALA A 206 -12.56 7.18 32.95
CA ALA A 206 -13.75 7.52 33.72
C ALA A 206 -13.72 6.81 35.08
N LEU A 207 -14.09 7.54 36.11
CA LEU A 207 -14.37 7.01 37.45
C LEU A 207 -15.61 7.74 37.98
N THR A 208 -16.61 7.00 38.35
CA THR A 208 -17.83 7.52 38.99
C THR A 208 -18.22 6.69 40.19
N VAL A 209 -18.83 7.34 41.19
CA VAL A 209 -19.47 6.69 42.31
C VAL A 209 -20.98 6.84 42.20
N THR A 210 -21.73 5.79 42.41
CA THR A 210 -23.20 5.81 42.29
C THR A 210 -23.86 6.64 43.38
N LYS A 211 -23.24 6.77 44.54
CA LYS A 211 -23.74 7.53 45.68
C LYS A 211 -22.54 8.16 46.43
N SER A 212 -22.56 9.48 46.55
CA SER A 212 -21.46 10.25 47.16
C SER A 212 -21.70 10.64 48.63
N LYS A 213 -22.90 10.40 49.14
CA LYS A 213 -23.27 10.70 50.52
C LYS A 213 -24.07 9.54 51.10
N PHE A 214 -23.72 9.09 52.29
CA PHE A 214 -24.38 8.06 53.05
C PHE A 214 -24.83 8.66 54.37
N GLU A 215 -26.06 8.34 54.76
CA GLU A 215 -26.59 8.61 56.11
C GLU A 215 -26.63 7.31 56.80
N VAL A 216 -25.95 7.23 57.96
CA VAL A 216 -25.80 6.02 58.77
C VAL A 216 -26.44 6.22 60.13
N SER A 217 -26.92 5.14 60.73
CA SER A 217 -27.54 5.22 62.05
C SER A 217 -26.48 5.43 63.15
N ALA A 218 -26.89 5.95 64.31
CA ALA A 218 -26.02 6.10 65.48
C ALA A 218 -25.43 4.78 65.99
N GLN A 219 -26.07 3.64 65.72
CA GLN A 219 -25.58 2.31 66.07
C GLN A 219 -24.46 1.79 65.19
N GLY A 220 -24.12 2.57 64.15
CA GLY A 220 -23.17 2.15 63.10
C GLY A 220 -23.75 1.11 62.17
N GLU A 221 -23.14 0.95 61.03
CA GLU A 221 -23.55 -0.04 60.04
C GLU A 221 -22.46 -0.23 58.96
N GLN A 222 -22.64 -1.22 58.10
CA GLN A 222 -21.81 -1.33 56.87
C GLN A 222 -22.44 -0.58 55.72
N ILE A 223 -21.65 0.21 55.06
CA ILE A 223 -22.02 0.86 53.79
C ILE A 223 -21.25 0.26 52.63
N ALA A 224 -21.83 0.35 51.43
CA ALA A 224 -21.18 -0.06 50.19
C ALA A 224 -21.09 1.14 49.25
N VAL A 225 -19.88 1.49 48.89
CA VAL A 225 -19.60 2.47 47.84
C VAL A 225 -19.37 1.74 46.53
N GLU A 226 -20.25 1.93 45.59
CA GLU A 226 -20.14 1.36 44.26
C GLU A 226 -19.36 2.33 43.35
N VAL A 227 -18.22 1.84 42.82
CA VAL A 227 -17.31 2.59 41.95
C VAL A 227 -17.34 1.96 40.57
N ASN A 228 -17.73 2.73 39.55
CA ASN A 228 -17.64 2.38 38.16
C ASN A 228 -16.43 3.08 37.57
N ALA A 229 -15.43 2.30 37.14
CA ALA A 229 -14.22 2.83 36.55
C ALA A 229 -13.71 1.90 35.45
N ASN A 230 -13.14 2.49 34.38
CA ASN A 230 -12.41 1.78 33.33
C ASN A 230 -10.88 1.92 33.49
N ILE A 231 -10.45 2.48 34.62
CA ILE A 231 -9.06 2.65 35.05
C ILE A 231 -8.86 2.03 36.44
N SER A 232 -7.61 1.75 36.80
CA SER A 232 -7.25 1.41 38.18
C SER A 232 -7.43 2.63 39.07
N PHE A 233 -7.94 2.43 40.26
CA PHE A 233 -8.14 3.50 41.23
C PHE A 233 -7.72 3.04 42.63
N GLU A 234 -7.40 4.00 43.45
CA GLU A 234 -7.14 3.83 44.89
C GLU A 234 -8.19 4.59 45.69
N TYR A 235 -8.36 4.23 46.94
CA TYR A 235 -9.20 4.94 47.89
C TYR A 235 -8.38 5.32 49.13
N GLU A 236 -8.76 6.40 49.80
CA GLU A 236 -8.16 6.84 51.04
C GLU A 236 -9.28 7.19 52.03
N ILE A 237 -9.11 6.78 53.30
CA ILE A 237 -9.91 7.25 54.43
C ILE A 237 -9.13 8.36 55.09
N ALA A 238 -9.76 9.54 55.24
CA ALA A 238 -9.10 10.67 55.88
C ALA A 238 -8.63 10.28 57.28
N GLN A 239 -7.45 10.77 57.70
CA GLN A 239 -6.83 10.40 58.97
C GLN A 239 -7.75 10.65 60.16
N ALA A 240 -8.55 11.72 60.14
CA ALA A 240 -9.51 12.07 61.19
C ALA A 240 -10.66 11.04 61.31
N ASP A 241 -10.94 10.29 60.24
CA ASP A 241 -12.08 9.39 60.18
C ASP A 241 -11.70 7.93 60.41
N LYS A 242 -10.41 7.58 60.45
CA LYS A 242 -9.90 6.22 60.61
C LYS A 242 -10.29 5.58 61.95
N SER A 243 -10.68 6.39 62.96
CA SER A 243 -11.15 5.89 64.28
C SER A 243 -12.55 5.27 64.22
N TRP A 244 -13.38 5.68 63.27
CA TRP A 244 -14.77 5.25 63.17
C TRP A 244 -15.17 4.68 61.82
N VAL A 245 -14.33 4.85 60.78
CA VAL A 245 -14.53 4.26 59.45
C VAL A 245 -13.39 3.28 59.16
N SER A 246 -13.72 2.06 58.81
CA SER A 246 -12.75 1.05 58.39
C SER A 246 -13.18 0.36 57.10
N TYR A 247 -12.21 0.02 56.30
CA TYR A 247 -12.43 -0.77 55.08
C TYR A 247 -12.50 -2.26 55.44
N VAL A 248 -13.49 -2.96 54.94
CA VAL A 248 -13.72 -4.38 55.25
C VAL A 248 -13.60 -5.32 54.04
N GLY A 249 -13.43 -4.80 52.84
CA GLY A 249 -13.17 -5.61 51.64
C GLY A 249 -13.82 -5.12 50.38
N THR A 250 -13.48 -5.77 49.23
CA THR A 250 -14.14 -5.61 47.94
C THR A 250 -14.87 -6.89 47.56
N ARG A 251 -16.04 -6.75 46.93
CA ARG A 251 -16.62 -7.86 46.17
C ARG A 251 -16.41 -7.58 44.68
N ALA A 252 -15.67 -8.48 44.05
CA ALA A 252 -15.39 -8.38 42.61
C ALA A 252 -16.67 -8.61 41.79
N MET A 253 -17.08 -7.59 41.10
CA MET A 253 -17.95 -7.60 39.90
C MET A 253 -17.38 -6.61 38.91
N THR A 254 -17.94 -6.48 37.73
CA THR A 254 -17.60 -5.42 36.75
C THR A 254 -17.71 -4.00 37.34
N THR A 255 -18.43 -3.82 38.40
CA THR A 255 -18.48 -2.66 39.29
C THR A 255 -17.74 -3.02 40.59
N SER A 256 -16.70 -2.28 40.95
CA SER A 256 -15.99 -2.46 42.20
C SER A 256 -16.88 -1.97 43.36
N ARG A 257 -17.08 -2.83 44.34
CA ARG A 257 -17.88 -2.50 45.51
C ARG A 257 -16.99 -2.47 46.75
N LEU A 258 -16.71 -1.25 47.23
CA LEU A 258 -15.96 -1.05 48.48
C LEU A 258 -16.88 -1.12 49.68
N LEU A 259 -16.54 -1.97 50.66
CA LEU A 259 -17.31 -2.11 51.90
C LEU A 259 -16.57 -1.39 53.04
N PHE A 260 -17.30 -0.54 53.72
CA PHE A 260 -16.79 0.17 54.89
C PHE A 260 -17.68 -0.14 56.10
N SER A 261 -17.05 -0.38 57.26
CA SER A 261 -17.74 -0.49 58.55
C SER A 261 -17.69 0.87 59.23
N ILE A 262 -18.84 1.32 59.68
CA ILE A 262 -19.03 2.54 60.44
C ILE A 262 -19.30 2.16 61.88
N SER A 263 -18.46 2.60 62.80
CA SER A 263 -18.62 2.34 64.23
C SER A 263 -19.79 3.14 64.81
N PRO A 264 -20.38 2.66 65.95
CA PRO A 264 -21.39 3.42 66.67
C PRO A 264 -20.89 4.80 67.09
N ASN A 265 -21.81 5.79 67.07
CA ASN A 265 -21.57 7.11 67.62
C ASN A 265 -21.96 7.10 69.10
N GLU A 266 -21.00 7.19 70.00
CA GLU A 266 -21.19 7.19 71.43
C GLU A 266 -21.42 8.58 72.01
N GLU A 267 -21.34 9.62 71.22
CA GLU A 267 -21.65 11.00 71.65
C GLU A 267 -23.13 11.23 71.53
N THR A 268 -23.78 11.60 72.65
CA THR A 268 -25.21 12.00 72.75
C THR A 268 -25.40 13.50 72.63
#